data_b74f572098205c93fb3914a160362619
#
_entry.id   b74f572098205c93fb3914a160362619
#
_cell.length_a   1.000
_cell.length_b   1.000
_cell.length_c   1.000
_cell.angle_alpha   90.00
_cell.angle_beta   90.00
_cell.angle_gamma   90.00
#
_symmetry.space_group_name_H-M   'P 1'
#
loop_
_entity.id
_entity.type
_entity.pdbx_description
1 polymer ?
#
loop_
_entity_poly.entity_id
_entity_poly.type
_entity_poly.pdbx_seq_one_letter_code
_entity_poly.pdbx_strand_id
1 'polypeptide(L)'
;KLYEQGDIYKGFYEGMYCTPCESFFTSSQLVDGKCPDCGRECQPAKEEAYFLKLSKYADRLIEHINTHPEFIQPESRKNEMMNNFLLPGLQDLCVSRTSFKWGIPVDFDPDHVVYVWIDALSNYITGLGFDLDGNDTLENGEDLYKKFWPADLHLIGKDILRFHTIYWPIMLMALDLPLPKQVFGHPWLLQGDGKMSK
;
A
#
# COMPACT_ATOMS: atom_id res chain seq x y z
N LYS A 1 -8.05 1.59 -15.42
CA LYS A 1 -8.73 0.28 -15.20
C LYS A 1 -9.41 0.23 -13.85
N LEU A 2 -8.72 0.33 -12.69
CA LEU A 2 -9.35 0.24 -11.35
C LEU A 2 -10.46 1.28 -11.13
N TYR A 3 -10.29 2.49 -11.65
CA TYR A 3 -11.31 3.54 -11.60
C TYR A 3 -12.53 3.20 -12.49
N GLU A 4 -12.31 2.75 -13.72
CA GLU A 4 -13.37 2.38 -14.67
C GLU A 4 -14.20 1.19 -14.21
N GLN A 5 -13.59 0.22 -13.52
CA GLN A 5 -14.31 -0.92 -12.92
C GLN A 5 -14.96 -0.60 -11.55
N GLY A 6 -14.82 0.65 -11.09
CA GLY A 6 -15.45 1.15 -9.86
C GLY A 6 -14.79 0.68 -8.57
N ASP A 7 -13.56 0.20 -8.62
CA ASP A 7 -12.76 -0.16 -7.45
C ASP A 7 -12.08 1.07 -6.82
N ILE A 8 -11.92 2.14 -7.59
CA ILE A 8 -11.50 3.45 -7.09
C ILE A 8 -12.70 4.40 -7.17
N TYR A 9 -12.94 5.15 -6.10
CA TYR A 9 -14.00 6.14 -6.01
C TYR A 9 -13.52 7.43 -5.33
N LYS A 10 -14.18 8.54 -5.64
CA LYS A 10 -13.89 9.85 -5.05
C LYS A 10 -14.61 10.00 -3.70
N GLY A 11 -13.89 10.49 -2.71
CA GLY A 11 -14.40 10.72 -1.36
C GLY A 11 -13.61 11.80 -0.65
N PHE A 12 -13.68 11.81 0.67
CA PHE A 12 -12.95 12.76 1.49
C PHE A 12 -12.13 12.03 2.55
N TYR A 13 -10.87 12.43 2.66
CA TYR A 13 -10.03 12.05 3.78
C TYR A 13 -10.18 13.09 4.89
N GLU A 14 -10.52 12.65 6.08
CA GLU A 14 -10.63 13.48 7.27
C GLU A 14 -9.58 13.06 8.30
N GLY A 15 -8.88 14.01 8.87
CA GLY A 15 -7.84 13.73 9.85
C GLY A 15 -7.30 15.00 10.47
N MET A 16 -6.26 14.83 11.30
CA MET A 16 -5.54 15.92 11.93
C MET A 16 -4.34 16.29 11.04
N TYR A 17 -4.36 17.47 10.45
CA TYR A 17 -3.35 17.95 9.52
C TYR A 17 -2.30 18.81 10.22
N CYS A 18 -1.06 18.46 10.02
CA CYS A 18 0.08 19.27 10.43
C CYS A 18 0.58 20.10 9.24
N THR A 19 0.29 21.38 9.22
CA THR A 19 0.68 22.27 8.11
C THR A 19 2.20 22.32 7.87
N PRO A 20 3.08 22.38 8.90
CA PRO A 20 4.51 22.41 8.66
C PRO A 20 5.12 21.10 8.15
N CYS A 21 4.48 19.96 8.44
CA CYS A 21 4.91 18.64 7.96
C CYS A 21 4.15 18.20 6.71
N GLU A 22 3.13 18.96 6.29
CA GLU A 22 2.22 18.66 5.18
C GLU A 22 1.67 17.22 5.25
N SER A 23 1.33 16.80 6.49
CA SER A 23 0.96 15.41 6.76
C SER A 23 -0.32 15.30 7.57
N PHE A 24 -1.13 14.29 7.22
CA PHE A 24 -2.29 13.90 7.98
C PHE A 24 -1.97 12.80 8.98
N PHE A 25 -2.59 12.90 10.14
CA PHE A 25 -2.51 11.92 11.22
C PHE A 25 -3.91 11.55 11.70
N THR A 26 -4.07 10.31 12.12
CA THR A 26 -5.23 9.91 12.91
C THR A 26 -5.10 10.45 14.33
N SER A 27 -6.20 10.60 15.05
CA SER A 27 -6.16 11.06 16.45
C SER A 27 -5.30 10.15 17.35
N SER A 28 -5.21 8.85 17.03
CA SER A 28 -4.39 7.89 17.76
C SER A 28 -2.88 7.99 17.47
N GLN A 29 -2.49 8.65 16.39
CA GLN A 29 -1.09 8.87 16.03
C GLN A 29 -0.51 10.13 16.68
N LEU A 30 -1.38 11.02 17.15
CA LEU A 30 -0.93 12.24 17.83
C LEU A 30 -0.30 11.92 19.20
N VAL A 31 0.76 12.62 19.53
CA VAL A 31 1.40 12.56 20.86
C VAL A 31 0.95 13.80 21.64
N ASP A 32 0.17 13.59 22.69
CA ASP A 32 -0.45 14.68 23.47
C ASP A 32 -1.23 15.70 22.61
N GLY A 33 -1.93 15.20 21.57
CA GLY A 33 -2.69 16.04 20.63
C GLY A 33 -1.85 16.77 19.59
N LYS A 34 -0.54 16.51 19.53
CA LYS A 34 0.43 17.18 18.66
C LYS A 34 1.01 16.23 17.61
N CYS A 35 1.57 16.82 16.58
CA CYS A 35 2.26 16.12 15.51
C CYS A 35 3.41 15.25 16.06
N PRO A 36 3.46 13.96 15.74
CA PRO A 36 4.52 13.06 16.21
C PRO A 36 5.90 13.41 15.65
N ASP A 37 5.95 14.08 14.47
CA ASP A 37 7.19 14.37 13.78
C ASP A 37 7.83 15.69 14.23
N CYS A 38 7.02 16.73 14.44
CA CYS A 38 7.55 18.07 14.75
C CYS A 38 7.05 18.67 16.06
N GLY A 39 6.14 18.01 16.79
CA GLY A 39 5.61 18.45 18.08
C GLY A 39 4.65 19.65 18.01
N ARG A 40 4.25 20.13 16.82
CA ARG A 40 3.33 21.25 16.65
C ARG A 40 1.88 20.79 16.69
N GLU A 41 0.98 21.73 16.95
CA GLU A 41 -0.45 21.48 16.94
C GLU A 41 -0.93 21.07 15.54
N CYS A 42 -1.80 20.06 15.48
CA CYS A 42 -2.48 19.64 14.27
C CYS A 42 -3.91 20.18 14.27
N GLN A 43 -4.41 20.54 13.10
CA GLN A 43 -5.77 21.06 12.93
C GLN A 43 -6.65 20.02 12.23
N PRO A 44 -7.93 19.88 12.58
CA PRO A 44 -8.85 19.09 11.81
C PRO A 44 -8.90 19.59 10.37
N ALA A 45 -8.72 18.70 9.42
CA ALA A 45 -8.78 19.04 8.01
C ALA A 45 -9.49 17.94 7.23
N LYS A 46 -10.06 18.34 6.10
CA LYS A 46 -10.75 17.46 5.16
C LYS A 46 -10.20 17.72 3.77
N GLU A 47 -9.72 16.67 3.13
CA GLU A 47 -9.15 16.72 1.79
C GLU A 47 -9.93 15.80 0.86
N GLU A 48 -10.24 16.27 -0.34
CA GLU A 48 -10.80 15.41 -1.38
C GLU A 48 -9.73 14.44 -1.85
N ALA A 49 -10.08 13.17 -1.99
CA ALA A 49 -9.16 12.13 -2.37
C ALA A 49 -9.87 10.97 -3.07
N TYR A 50 -9.12 10.17 -3.80
CA TYR A 50 -9.57 8.90 -4.32
C TYR A 50 -9.24 7.76 -3.35
N PHE A 51 -10.14 6.77 -3.30
CA PHE A 51 -10.03 5.62 -2.41
C PHE A 51 -10.14 4.31 -3.20
N LEU A 52 -9.24 3.36 -2.91
CA LEU A 52 -9.31 1.99 -3.39
C LEU A 52 -10.14 1.16 -2.40
N LYS A 53 -11.17 0.47 -2.90
CA LYS A 53 -12.08 -0.39 -2.11
C LYS A 53 -11.38 -1.67 -1.63
N LEU A 54 -10.55 -1.56 -0.59
CA LEU A 54 -9.91 -2.73 0.03
C LEU A 54 -10.94 -3.67 0.63
N SER A 55 -12.00 -3.12 1.21
CA SER A 55 -13.10 -3.88 1.83
C SER A 55 -13.75 -4.90 0.89
N LYS A 56 -13.85 -4.57 -0.41
CA LYS A 56 -14.38 -5.48 -1.45
C LYS A 56 -13.60 -6.79 -1.58
N TYR A 57 -12.31 -6.77 -1.29
CA TYR A 57 -11.39 -7.89 -1.51
C TYR A 57 -10.96 -8.58 -0.21
N ALA A 58 -11.43 -8.09 0.95
CA ALA A 58 -11.00 -8.57 2.27
C ALA A 58 -11.23 -10.06 2.45
N ASP A 59 -12.43 -10.57 2.16
CA ASP A 59 -12.76 -11.98 2.31
C ASP A 59 -11.92 -12.88 1.40
N ARG A 60 -11.69 -12.45 0.15
CA ARG A 60 -10.83 -13.17 -0.80
C ARG A 60 -9.39 -13.26 -0.32
N LEU A 61 -8.88 -12.18 0.28
CA LEU A 61 -7.53 -12.16 0.85
C LEU A 61 -7.43 -13.04 2.10
N ILE A 62 -8.43 -13.00 3.00
CA ILE A 62 -8.50 -13.86 4.18
C ILE A 62 -8.52 -15.34 3.78
N GLU A 63 -9.32 -15.71 2.77
CA GLU A 63 -9.37 -17.07 2.23
C GLU A 63 -7.99 -17.47 1.69
N HIS A 64 -7.35 -16.60 0.89
CA HIS A 64 -6.01 -16.87 0.37
C HIS A 64 -4.98 -17.11 1.50
N ILE A 65 -4.95 -16.26 2.53
CA ILE A 65 -4.03 -16.42 3.67
C ILE A 65 -4.30 -17.73 4.44
N ASN A 66 -5.55 -18.15 4.55
CA ASN A 66 -5.91 -19.37 5.27
C ASN A 66 -5.60 -20.64 4.48
N THR A 67 -5.70 -20.57 3.15
CA THR A 67 -5.41 -21.71 2.26
C THR A 67 -3.93 -21.82 1.86
N HIS A 68 -3.15 -20.75 2.10
CA HIS A 68 -1.71 -20.68 1.80
C HIS A 68 -0.94 -20.26 3.06
N PRO A 69 -0.70 -21.20 4.00
CA PRO A 69 -0.07 -20.88 5.29
C PRO A 69 1.35 -20.33 5.16
N GLU A 70 2.01 -20.57 4.03
CA GLU A 70 3.33 -20.04 3.67
C GLU A 70 3.32 -18.59 3.22
N PHE A 71 2.15 -18.04 2.86
CA PHE A 71 2.04 -16.73 2.22
C PHE A 71 2.60 -15.60 3.08
N ILE A 72 2.30 -15.56 4.39
CA ILE A 72 2.84 -14.55 5.31
C ILE A 72 3.71 -15.23 6.36
N GLN A 73 5.00 -14.88 6.38
CA GLN A 73 5.97 -15.42 7.33
C GLN A 73 6.76 -14.31 8.06
N PRO A 74 7.21 -14.59 9.29
CA PRO A 74 6.83 -15.73 10.16
C PRO A 74 5.36 -15.66 10.61
N GLU A 75 4.86 -16.74 11.19
CA GLU A 75 3.44 -16.87 11.60
C GLU A 75 2.97 -15.73 12.52
N SER A 76 3.86 -15.20 13.37
CA SER A 76 3.56 -14.03 14.20
C SER A 76 3.14 -12.81 13.36
N ARG A 77 3.68 -12.65 12.15
CA ARG A 77 3.32 -11.57 11.22
C ARG A 77 1.98 -11.83 10.55
N LYS A 78 1.69 -13.09 10.20
CA LYS A 78 0.35 -13.48 9.76
C LYS A 78 -0.69 -13.12 10.81
N ASN A 79 -0.47 -13.53 12.05
CA ASN A 79 -1.40 -13.27 13.16
C ASN A 79 -1.59 -11.77 13.40
N GLU A 80 -0.52 -10.96 13.32
CA GLU A 80 -0.59 -9.50 13.41
C GLU A 80 -1.50 -8.90 12.33
N MET A 81 -1.33 -9.30 11.08
CA MET A 81 -2.13 -8.79 9.95
C MET A 81 -3.59 -9.24 10.02
N MET A 82 -3.83 -10.49 10.36
CA MET A 82 -5.18 -11.04 10.51
C MET A 82 -5.94 -10.35 11.64
N ASN A 83 -5.37 -10.30 12.84
CA ASN A 83 -6.09 -9.83 14.03
C ASN A 83 -6.24 -8.31 14.10
N ASN A 84 -5.25 -7.55 13.62
CA ASN A 84 -5.26 -6.10 13.76
C ASN A 84 -5.89 -5.36 12.57
N PHE A 85 -5.97 -6.01 11.40
CA PHE A 85 -6.42 -5.33 10.18
C PHE A 85 -7.53 -6.06 9.43
N LEU A 86 -7.40 -7.37 9.18
CA LEU A 86 -8.33 -8.08 8.32
C LEU A 86 -9.63 -8.46 9.05
N LEU A 87 -9.54 -9.11 10.20
CA LEU A 87 -10.72 -9.56 10.95
C LEU A 87 -11.56 -8.42 11.54
N PRO A 88 -10.99 -7.29 11.99
CA PRO A 88 -11.80 -6.13 12.38
C PRO A 88 -12.51 -5.42 11.23
N GLY A 89 -12.15 -5.73 9.98
CA GLY A 89 -12.64 -5.11 8.77
C GLY A 89 -11.68 -4.07 8.20
N LEU A 90 -11.39 -4.19 6.90
CA LEU A 90 -10.53 -3.25 6.19
C LEU A 90 -11.26 -1.94 5.89
N GLN A 91 -10.58 -0.85 6.16
CA GLN A 91 -10.96 0.47 5.62
C GLN A 91 -10.35 0.65 4.24
N ASP A 92 -11.05 1.38 3.38
CA ASP A 92 -10.59 1.68 2.04
C ASP A 92 -9.35 2.57 2.06
N LEU A 93 -8.44 2.33 1.13
CA LEU A 93 -7.14 3.01 1.08
C LEU A 93 -7.24 4.31 0.31
N CYS A 94 -6.86 5.42 0.93
CA CYS A 94 -6.63 6.68 0.22
C CYS A 94 -5.45 6.52 -0.76
N VAL A 95 -5.70 6.75 -2.06
CA VAL A 95 -4.73 6.51 -3.14
C VAL A 95 -4.32 7.77 -3.91
N SER A 96 -4.81 8.94 -3.49
CA SER A 96 -4.42 10.22 -4.07
C SER A 96 -4.31 11.34 -3.03
N ARG A 97 -3.70 12.45 -3.41
CA ARG A 97 -3.53 13.66 -2.61
C ARG A 97 -3.77 14.89 -3.46
N THR A 98 -4.27 15.98 -2.84
CA THR A 98 -4.42 17.31 -3.44
C THR A 98 -3.59 18.38 -2.73
N SER A 99 -3.14 18.09 -1.50
CA SER A 99 -2.41 19.03 -0.64
C SER A 99 -1.06 19.47 -1.19
N PHE A 100 -0.49 18.74 -2.13
CA PHE A 100 0.75 19.09 -2.83
C PHE A 100 0.67 18.72 -4.32
N LYS A 101 1.48 19.39 -5.16
CA LYS A 101 1.44 19.23 -6.62
C LYS A 101 2.63 18.42 -7.17
N TRP A 102 3.63 18.12 -6.34
CA TRP A 102 4.77 17.30 -6.76
C TRP A 102 4.41 15.81 -6.69
N GLY A 103 4.52 15.12 -7.80
CA GLY A 103 4.20 13.68 -7.91
C GLY A 103 3.66 13.31 -9.28
N ILE A 104 3.20 12.08 -9.41
CA ILE A 104 2.55 11.56 -10.62
C ILE A 104 1.11 12.04 -10.62
N PRO A 105 0.68 12.87 -11.59
CA PRO A 105 -0.72 13.29 -11.67
C PRO A 105 -1.64 12.11 -11.97
N VAL A 106 -2.86 12.16 -11.46
CA VAL A 106 -3.90 11.20 -11.80
C VAL A 106 -4.45 11.54 -13.17
N ASP A 107 -4.38 10.61 -14.13
CA ASP A 107 -4.71 10.86 -15.55
C ASP A 107 -6.12 11.41 -15.77
N PHE A 108 -7.11 10.88 -15.04
CA PHE A 108 -8.50 11.27 -15.14
C PHE A 108 -8.90 12.46 -14.24
N ASP A 109 -7.99 12.93 -13.37
CA ASP A 109 -8.19 14.10 -12.50
C ASP A 109 -6.81 14.71 -12.11
N PRO A 110 -6.23 15.58 -12.97
CA PRO A 110 -4.87 16.09 -12.79
C PRO A 110 -4.67 17.01 -11.58
N ASP A 111 -5.74 17.38 -10.87
CA ASP A 111 -5.65 18.10 -9.60
C ASP A 111 -5.18 17.21 -8.46
N HIS A 112 -5.24 15.89 -8.62
CA HIS A 112 -4.74 14.89 -7.72
C HIS A 112 -3.38 14.35 -8.15
N VAL A 113 -2.54 13.99 -7.19
CA VAL A 113 -1.32 13.20 -7.38
C VAL A 113 -1.48 11.81 -6.76
N VAL A 114 -0.87 10.82 -7.38
CA VAL A 114 -0.92 9.42 -6.93
C VAL A 114 -0.20 9.28 -5.58
N TYR A 115 -0.80 8.52 -4.67
CA TYR A 115 -0.19 8.18 -3.40
C TYR A 115 1.03 7.26 -3.60
N VAL A 116 2.13 7.62 -2.95
CA VAL A 116 3.45 6.99 -3.14
C VAL A 116 3.46 5.45 -3.08
N TRP A 117 2.63 4.84 -2.25
CA TRP A 117 2.59 3.39 -2.15
C TRP A 117 1.92 2.68 -3.33
N ILE A 118 1.08 3.38 -4.09
CA ILE A 118 0.55 2.83 -5.35
C ILE A 118 1.68 2.70 -6.37
N ASP A 119 2.51 3.74 -6.52
CA ASP A 119 3.70 3.73 -7.36
C ASP A 119 4.73 2.68 -6.87
N ALA A 120 5.11 2.73 -5.59
CA ALA A 120 6.12 1.85 -5.03
C ALA A 120 5.77 0.35 -5.14
N LEU A 121 4.50 -0.02 -4.95
CA LEU A 121 4.07 -1.42 -5.06
C LEU A 121 3.92 -1.87 -6.50
N SER A 122 3.35 -1.05 -7.39
CA SER A 122 3.23 -1.40 -8.80
C SER A 122 4.59 -1.53 -9.50
N ASN A 123 5.63 -0.89 -8.97
CA ASN A 123 7.00 -1.02 -9.50
C ASN A 123 7.52 -2.46 -9.55
N TYR A 124 7.03 -3.37 -8.69
CA TYR A 124 7.41 -4.79 -8.75
C TYR A 124 7.08 -5.44 -10.09
N ILE A 125 6.02 -5.02 -10.76
CA ILE A 125 5.63 -5.55 -12.07
C ILE A 125 6.00 -4.61 -13.21
N THR A 126 5.90 -3.30 -13.04
CA THR A 126 6.28 -2.34 -14.09
C THR A 126 7.78 -2.36 -14.38
N GLY A 127 8.61 -2.61 -13.36
CA GLY A 127 10.05 -2.84 -13.54
C GLY A 127 10.40 -4.10 -14.35
N LEU A 128 9.44 -5.03 -14.48
CA LEU A 128 9.54 -6.21 -15.34
C LEU A 128 8.94 -5.99 -16.75
N GLY A 129 8.56 -4.75 -17.06
CA GLY A 129 7.95 -4.40 -18.33
C GLY A 129 6.45 -4.72 -18.44
N PHE A 130 5.78 -5.00 -17.31
CA PHE A 130 4.35 -5.26 -17.33
C PHE A 130 3.56 -4.05 -17.84
N ASP A 131 2.71 -4.31 -18.81
CA ASP A 131 1.75 -3.37 -19.35
C ASP A 131 0.34 -3.98 -19.34
N LEU A 132 -0.66 -3.21 -18.86
CA LEU A 132 -2.06 -3.64 -18.83
C LEU A 132 -2.65 -3.90 -20.22
N ASP A 133 -2.10 -3.25 -21.24
CA ASP A 133 -2.54 -3.39 -22.64
C ASP A 133 -1.79 -4.52 -23.39
N GLY A 134 -0.87 -5.20 -22.67
CA GLY A 134 -0.13 -6.34 -23.22
C GLY A 134 1.01 -5.95 -24.16
N ASN A 135 1.40 -4.66 -24.17
CA ASN A 135 2.57 -4.21 -24.93
C ASN A 135 3.81 -4.46 -24.08
N ASP A 136 4.72 -5.28 -24.58
CA ASP A 136 6.03 -5.47 -23.93
C ASP A 136 6.86 -4.19 -24.11
N THR A 137 7.21 -3.55 -23.01
CA THR A 137 7.92 -2.26 -23.00
C THR A 137 9.44 -2.42 -22.98
N LEU A 138 9.97 -3.65 -22.97
CA LEU A 138 11.41 -3.89 -22.91
C LEU A 138 12.04 -3.91 -24.31
N GLU A 139 13.07 -3.11 -24.48
CA GLU A 139 13.78 -2.92 -25.76
C GLU A 139 14.39 -4.21 -26.35
N ASN A 140 14.62 -5.24 -25.55
CA ASN A 140 15.24 -6.48 -25.97
C ASN A 140 14.26 -7.62 -26.31
N GLY A 141 12.93 -7.37 -26.23
CA GLY A 141 11.89 -8.34 -26.57
C GLY A 141 11.77 -9.51 -25.60
N GLU A 142 12.43 -9.47 -24.43
CA GLU A 142 12.26 -10.48 -23.39
C GLU A 142 11.02 -10.14 -22.53
N ASP A 143 10.12 -11.09 -22.37
CA ASP A 143 8.98 -10.99 -21.45
C ASP A 143 9.45 -11.33 -20.01
N LEU A 144 10.08 -10.33 -19.37
CA LEU A 144 10.58 -10.51 -18.01
C LEU A 144 9.44 -10.69 -17.00
N TYR A 145 8.27 -10.13 -17.26
CA TYR A 145 7.10 -10.34 -16.41
C TYR A 145 6.72 -11.82 -16.38
N LYS A 146 6.53 -12.47 -17.53
CA LYS A 146 6.23 -13.92 -17.57
C LYS A 146 7.34 -14.79 -16.99
N LYS A 147 8.60 -14.34 -17.06
CA LYS A 147 9.74 -15.09 -16.55
C LYS A 147 9.89 -15.00 -15.03
N PHE A 148 9.62 -13.84 -14.43
CA PHE A 148 9.94 -13.55 -13.03
C PHE A 148 8.72 -13.28 -12.14
N TRP A 149 7.53 -13.08 -12.71
CA TRP A 149 6.31 -12.93 -11.94
C TRP A 149 5.45 -14.22 -12.03
N PRO A 150 4.83 -14.68 -10.95
CA PRO A 150 4.84 -14.08 -9.60
C PRO A 150 6.17 -14.25 -8.86
N ALA A 151 6.51 -13.26 -8.03
CA ALA A 151 7.69 -13.33 -7.17
C ALA A 151 7.60 -14.53 -6.22
N ASP A 152 8.72 -15.27 -6.06
CA ASP A 152 8.81 -16.36 -5.10
C ASP A 152 8.78 -15.83 -3.66
N LEU A 153 9.45 -14.69 -3.41
CA LEU A 153 9.57 -14.10 -2.08
C LEU A 153 9.66 -12.57 -2.16
N HIS A 154 8.81 -11.89 -1.38
CA HIS A 154 9.05 -10.52 -0.95
C HIS A 154 9.70 -10.54 0.44
N LEU A 155 10.99 -10.25 0.51
CA LEU A 155 11.74 -10.12 1.77
C LEU A 155 11.75 -8.65 2.18
N ILE A 156 11.06 -8.32 3.26
CA ILE A 156 10.81 -6.93 3.67
C ILE A 156 10.97 -6.72 5.17
N GLY A 157 11.19 -5.47 5.59
CA GLY A 157 11.10 -5.08 7.00
C GLY A 157 9.66 -5.10 7.52
N LYS A 158 9.49 -5.41 8.78
CA LYS A 158 8.16 -5.48 9.42
C LYS A 158 7.36 -4.17 9.37
N ASP A 159 8.01 -3.04 9.19
CA ASP A 159 7.42 -1.70 9.11
C ASP A 159 6.57 -1.49 7.85
N ILE A 160 6.90 -2.20 6.77
CA ILE A 160 6.15 -2.16 5.52
C ILE A 160 5.34 -3.43 5.26
N LEU A 161 5.14 -4.25 6.29
CA LEU A 161 4.45 -5.54 6.18
C LEU A 161 3.01 -5.37 5.64
N ARG A 162 2.23 -4.43 6.19
CA ARG A 162 0.85 -4.20 5.76
C ARG A 162 0.73 -3.85 4.28
N PHE A 163 1.68 -3.09 3.75
CA PHE A 163 1.70 -2.72 2.34
C PHE A 163 1.88 -3.94 1.43
N HIS A 164 2.70 -4.91 1.83
CA HIS A 164 3.04 -6.08 1.03
C HIS A 164 2.11 -7.28 1.24
N THR A 165 1.40 -7.34 2.37
CA THR A 165 0.52 -8.46 2.70
C THR A 165 -0.97 -8.13 2.56
N ILE A 166 -1.34 -6.85 2.51
CA ILE A 166 -2.73 -6.40 2.36
C ILE A 166 -2.88 -5.56 1.09
N TYR A 167 -2.21 -4.41 0.98
CA TYR A 167 -2.47 -3.48 -0.13
C TYR A 167 -2.04 -4.05 -1.47
N TRP A 168 -0.83 -4.59 -1.56
CA TRP A 168 -0.29 -5.16 -2.78
C TRP A 168 -1.09 -6.37 -3.28
N PRO A 169 -1.38 -7.39 -2.47
CA PRO A 169 -2.24 -8.49 -2.89
C PRO A 169 -3.62 -8.04 -3.37
N ILE A 170 -4.25 -7.08 -2.70
CA ILE A 170 -5.56 -6.57 -3.11
C ILE A 170 -5.46 -5.82 -4.44
N MET A 171 -4.42 -5.02 -4.68
CA MET A 171 -4.20 -4.38 -5.99
C MET A 171 -4.08 -5.43 -7.10
N LEU A 172 -3.32 -6.50 -6.87
CA LEU A 172 -3.18 -7.60 -7.81
C LEU A 172 -4.49 -8.35 -8.03
N MET A 173 -5.24 -8.64 -6.96
CA MET A 173 -6.55 -9.27 -7.05
C MET A 173 -7.56 -8.44 -7.86
N ALA A 174 -7.53 -7.11 -7.69
CA ALA A 174 -8.40 -6.19 -8.42
C ALA A 174 -8.04 -6.08 -9.91
N LEU A 175 -6.81 -6.42 -10.27
CA LEU A 175 -6.32 -6.48 -11.65
C LEU A 175 -6.40 -7.89 -12.26
N ASP A 176 -6.84 -8.90 -11.49
CA ASP A 176 -6.82 -10.33 -11.83
C ASP A 176 -5.42 -10.85 -12.16
N LEU A 177 -4.42 -10.34 -11.43
CA LEU A 177 -3.02 -10.75 -11.55
C LEU A 177 -2.63 -11.77 -10.47
N PRO A 178 -1.65 -12.67 -10.77
CA PRO A 178 -1.17 -13.64 -9.80
C PRO A 178 -0.47 -12.94 -8.61
N LEU A 179 -0.68 -13.49 -7.41
CA LEU A 179 -0.06 -13.00 -6.17
C LEU A 179 1.38 -13.52 -6.03
N PRO A 180 2.26 -12.82 -5.29
CA PRO A 180 3.53 -13.37 -4.87
C PRO A 180 3.31 -14.63 -4.02
N LYS A 181 4.25 -15.59 -4.08
CA LYS A 181 4.11 -16.86 -3.35
C LYS A 181 4.28 -16.68 -1.85
N GLN A 182 5.19 -15.78 -1.43
CA GLN A 182 5.49 -15.54 -0.03
C GLN A 182 5.88 -14.09 0.24
N VAL A 183 5.50 -13.61 1.42
CA VAL A 183 6.00 -12.36 2.01
C VAL A 183 6.62 -12.67 3.36
N PHE A 184 7.90 -12.40 3.54
CA PHE A 184 8.62 -12.59 4.79
C PHE A 184 8.96 -11.23 5.42
N GLY A 185 8.37 -10.95 6.60
CA GLY A 185 8.59 -9.72 7.35
C GLY A 185 9.64 -9.90 8.45
N HIS A 186 10.89 -9.48 8.19
CA HIS A 186 11.95 -9.57 9.19
C HIS A 186 11.81 -8.48 10.27
N PRO A 187 12.30 -8.72 11.51
CA PRO A 187 12.31 -7.73 12.58
C PRO A 187 13.29 -6.58 12.26
N TRP A 188 13.30 -5.56 13.13
CA TRP A 188 14.27 -4.48 13.02
C TRP A 188 15.71 -5.00 13.07
N LEU A 189 16.55 -4.49 12.20
CA LEU A 189 18.00 -4.65 12.33
C LEU A 189 18.49 -3.66 13.39
N LEU A 190 19.12 -4.18 14.43
CA LEU A 190 19.59 -3.39 15.57
C LEU A 190 21.11 -3.25 15.52
N GLN A 191 21.60 -2.13 16.02
CA GLN A 191 23.00 -1.91 16.33
C GLN A 191 23.10 -1.45 17.79
N GLY A 192 23.64 -2.33 18.67
CA GLY A 192 23.52 -2.16 20.10
C GLY A 192 22.04 -2.18 20.54
N ASP A 193 21.63 -1.22 21.33
CA ASP A 193 20.25 -1.09 21.84
C ASP A 193 19.34 -0.28 20.92
N GLY A 194 19.84 0.20 19.78
CA GLY A 194 19.14 1.06 18.85
C GLY A 194 18.88 0.45 17.47
N LYS A 195 17.93 1.04 16.77
CA LYS A 195 17.65 0.73 15.37
C LYS A 195 18.86 1.12 14.52
N MET A 196 19.32 0.23 13.60
CA MET A 196 20.50 0.47 12.76
C MET A 196 20.30 1.65 11.80
N SER A 197 19.08 1.90 11.37
CA SER A 197 18.72 3.04 10.51
C SER A 197 17.35 3.59 10.87
N LYS A 198 17.11 4.84 10.47
CA LYS A 198 15.76 5.44 10.54
C LYS A 198 14.89 4.89 9.44
#